data_7267dc60494463943232acef9d90cb58
#
_entry.id   7267dc60494463943232acef9d90cb58
#
_cell.length_a   1.000
_cell.length_b   1.000
_cell.length_c   1.000
_cell.angle_alpha   90.00
_cell.angle_beta   90.00
_cell.angle_gamma   90.00
#
_symmetry.space_group_name_H-M   'P 1'
#
loop_
_entity.id
_entity.type
_entity.pdbx_description
1 polymer ?
#
loop_
_entity_poly.entity_id
_entity_poly.type
_entity_poly.pdbx_seq_one_letter_code
_entity_poly.pdbx_strand_id
1 'polypeptide(L)'
;MAENKELKASTEAKRQKKAERRDAKAARKEANKVEEKKSRPNNIVLALMIFGVLIIMFAFAGGYNYFSKPATIEKYMTDNGIDQMYSGVPVTEHTTMTLKAEKNTVKIWLNIDEDAPDSELEQYKGEEGTKTLKNMGAYFLTSMKPETRALSGTVKVKAKQGDESVNYVKMSYSEAKKFAKEAQKEAEEGIDTDAEEGADEDASETEGE
;
A
#
# COMPACT_ATOMS: atom_id res chain seq x y z
N MET A 1 -11.97 -76.69 41.50
CA MET A 1 -11.06 -75.72 42.21
C MET A 1 -9.86 -75.27 41.37
N ALA A 2 -9.48 -75.92 40.26
CA ALA A 2 -8.33 -75.60 39.43
C ALA A 2 -8.60 -74.40 38.51
N GLU A 3 -9.75 -74.31 37.86
CA GLU A 3 -10.13 -73.25 36.90
C GLU A 3 -10.08 -71.82 37.48
N ASN A 4 -10.40 -71.63 38.73
CA ASN A 4 -10.39 -70.32 39.38
C ASN A 4 -8.98 -69.79 39.68
N LYS A 5 -7.95 -70.67 39.72
CA LYS A 5 -6.55 -70.28 39.89
C LYS A 5 -5.93 -69.76 38.57
N GLU A 6 -6.25 -70.40 37.46
CA GLU A 6 -5.75 -69.95 36.11
C GLU A 6 -6.34 -68.62 35.68
N LEU A 7 -7.64 -68.37 35.98
CA LEU A 7 -8.29 -67.10 35.65
C LEU A 7 -7.69 -65.95 36.44
N LYS A 8 -7.34 -66.14 37.72
CA LYS A 8 -6.67 -65.13 38.55
C LYS A 8 -5.26 -64.84 38.08
N ALA A 9 -4.46 -65.86 37.73
CA ALA A 9 -3.11 -65.69 37.21
C ALA A 9 -3.09 -64.95 35.85
N SER A 10 -4.03 -65.25 34.94
CA SER A 10 -4.19 -64.55 33.67
C SER A 10 -4.56 -63.07 33.85
N THR A 11 -5.39 -62.76 34.83
CA THR A 11 -5.83 -61.38 35.14
C THR A 11 -4.72 -60.56 35.78
N GLU A 12 -3.92 -61.16 36.64
CA GLU A 12 -2.73 -60.54 37.24
C GLU A 12 -1.63 -60.26 36.19
N ALA A 13 -1.35 -61.22 35.32
CA ALA A 13 -0.40 -61.03 34.22
C ALA A 13 -0.82 -59.91 33.25
N LYS A 14 -2.14 -59.75 32.97
CA LYS A 14 -2.67 -58.62 32.17
C LYS A 14 -2.52 -57.28 32.90
N ARG A 15 -2.70 -57.28 34.21
CA ARG A 15 -2.52 -56.07 35.03
C ARG A 15 -1.06 -55.62 35.11
N GLN A 16 -0.14 -56.59 35.31
CA GLN A 16 1.31 -56.34 35.30
C GLN A 16 1.80 -55.79 33.92
N LYS A 17 1.36 -56.40 32.85
CA LYS A 17 1.70 -55.94 31.48
C LYS A 17 1.15 -54.57 31.13
N LYS A 18 0.01 -54.21 31.77
CA LYS A 18 -0.57 -52.87 31.62
C LYS A 18 0.14 -51.80 32.48
N ALA A 19 0.65 -52.21 33.66
CA ALA A 19 1.48 -51.34 34.51
C ALA A 19 2.84 -51.05 33.84
N GLU A 20 3.55 -52.09 33.40
CA GLU A 20 4.83 -51.93 32.67
C GLU A 20 4.71 -51.01 31.43
N ARG A 21 3.61 -51.12 30.69
CA ARG A 21 3.37 -50.26 29.52
C ARG A 21 3.11 -48.79 29.95
N ARG A 22 2.52 -48.56 31.12
CA ARG A 22 2.31 -47.21 31.64
C ARG A 22 3.64 -46.60 32.11
N ASP A 23 4.45 -47.37 32.77
CA ASP A 23 5.76 -46.93 33.30
C ASP A 23 6.74 -46.70 32.16
N ALA A 24 6.77 -47.55 31.13
CA ALA A 24 7.56 -47.34 29.91
C ALA A 24 7.10 -46.10 29.14
N LYS A 25 5.81 -45.79 29.14
CA LYS A 25 5.26 -44.59 28.50
C LYS A 25 5.55 -43.30 29.30
N ALA A 26 5.60 -43.42 30.63
CA ALA A 26 5.98 -42.31 31.52
C ALA A 26 7.49 -42.03 31.39
N ALA A 27 8.32 -43.07 31.44
CA ALA A 27 9.77 -42.93 31.22
C ALA A 27 10.13 -42.30 29.87
N ARG A 28 9.44 -42.70 28.80
CA ARG A 28 9.62 -42.07 27.46
C ARG A 28 9.20 -40.61 27.45
N LYS A 29 8.13 -40.23 28.16
CA LYS A 29 7.71 -38.82 28.25
C LYS A 29 8.72 -37.98 29.05
N GLU A 30 9.29 -38.53 30.10
CA GLU A 30 10.34 -37.83 30.86
C GLU A 30 11.64 -37.73 30.08
N ALA A 31 12.09 -38.75 29.37
CA ALA A 31 13.26 -38.69 28.51
C ALA A 31 13.10 -37.63 27.41
N ASN A 32 11.97 -37.60 26.73
CA ASN A 32 11.68 -36.56 25.72
C ASN A 32 11.64 -35.15 26.33
N LYS A 33 11.13 -34.99 27.58
CA LYS A 33 11.12 -33.70 28.27
C LYS A 33 12.53 -33.19 28.64
N VAL A 34 13.43 -34.11 28.94
CA VAL A 34 14.84 -33.81 29.26
C VAL A 34 15.63 -33.44 28.00
N GLU A 35 15.39 -34.13 26.89
CA GLU A 35 16.00 -33.78 25.59
C GLU A 35 15.48 -32.42 25.07
N GLU A 36 14.19 -32.16 25.20
CA GLU A 36 13.58 -30.90 24.77
C GLU A 36 14.08 -29.69 25.60
N LYS A 37 14.39 -29.89 26.90
CA LYS A 37 15.01 -28.84 27.73
C LYS A 37 16.49 -28.61 27.41
N LYS A 38 17.22 -29.60 26.92
CA LYS A 38 18.64 -29.48 26.63
C LYS A 38 18.97 -28.82 25.29
N SER A 39 18.05 -28.87 24.32
CA SER A 39 18.24 -28.28 22.98
C SER A 39 17.74 -26.83 22.84
N ARG A 40 16.82 -26.41 23.70
CA ARG A 40 16.17 -25.10 23.58
C ARG A 40 17.05 -23.86 23.80
N PRO A 41 18.03 -23.81 24.73
CA PRO A 41 18.76 -22.57 24.95
C PRO A 41 19.67 -22.16 23.77
N ASN A 42 20.28 -23.11 23.10
CA ASN A 42 21.20 -22.80 21.98
C ASN A 42 20.45 -22.35 20.72
N ASN A 43 19.30 -22.93 20.43
CA ASN A 43 18.52 -22.55 19.25
C ASN A 43 17.84 -21.20 19.41
N ILE A 44 17.42 -20.84 20.63
CA ILE A 44 16.84 -19.51 20.92
C ILE A 44 17.90 -18.42 20.78
N VAL A 45 19.11 -18.65 21.34
CA VAL A 45 20.21 -17.68 21.25
C VAL A 45 20.63 -17.50 19.78
N LEU A 46 20.74 -18.60 19.02
CA LEU A 46 21.05 -18.55 17.60
C LEU A 46 19.96 -17.80 16.80
N ALA A 47 18.69 -18.09 17.07
CA ALA A 47 17.57 -17.39 16.44
C ALA A 47 17.56 -15.89 16.74
N LEU A 48 17.85 -15.50 18.01
CA LEU A 48 17.95 -14.09 18.39
C LEU A 48 19.14 -13.41 17.73
N MET A 49 20.28 -14.09 17.58
CA MET A 49 21.44 -13.54 16.85
C MET A 49 21.11 -13.33 15.37
N ILE A 50 20.50 -14.30 14.70
CA ILE A 50 20.10 -14.18 13.29
C ILE A 50 19.09 -13.02 13.13
N PHE A 51 18.10 -12.95 14.01
CA PHE A 51 17.10 -11.87 13.98
C PHE A 51 17.74 -10.50 14.22
N GLY A 52 18.70 -10.40 15.15
CA GLY A 52 19.47 -9.17 15.38
C GLY A 52 20.26 -8.73 14.15
N VAL A 53 20.94 -9.66 13.47
CA VAL A 53 21.68 -9.37 12.22
C VAL A 53 20.74 -8.92 11.13
N LEU A 54 19.57 -9.55 10.98
CA LEU A 54 18.57 -9.14 9.99
C LEU A 54 18.04 -7.73 10.26
N ILE A 55 17.73 -7.38 11.52
CA ILE A 55 17.30 -6.02 11.88
C ILE A 55 18.38 -5.00 11.51
N ILE A 56 19.66 -5.29 11.81
CA ILE A 56 20.77 -4.42 11.47
C ILE A 56 20.88 -4.27 9.94
N MET A 57 20.81 -5.36 9.17
CA MET A 57 20.84 -5.30 7.71
C MET A 57 19.68 -4.48 7.14
N PHE A 58 18.45 -4.67 7.65
CA PHE A 58 17.31 -3.87 7.23
C PHE A 58 17.46 -2.39 7.59
N ALA A 59 18.01 -2.08 8.78
CA ALA A 59 18.26 -0.71 9.19
C ALA A 59 19.33 -0.03 8.30
N PHE A 60 20.38 -0.74 7.93
CA PHE A 60 21.41 -0.24 7.01
C PHE A 60 20.86 -0.07 5.59
N ALA A 61 20.12 -1.05 5.05
CA ALA A 61 19.53 -0.96 3.73
C ALA A 61 18.46 0.16 3.65
N GLY A 62 17.60 0.28 4.67
CA GLY A 62 16.63 1.36 4.78
C GLY A 62 17.28 2.74 4.94
N GLY A 63 18.32 2.82 5.76
CA GLY A 63 19.10 4.05 5.96
C GLY A 63 19.81 4.48 4.67
N TYR A 64 20.46 3.57 3.96
CA TYR A 64 21.13 3.88 2.70
C TYR A 64 20.14 4.40 1.67
N ASN A 65 19.01 3.73 1.47
CA ASN A 65 17.96 4.17 0.56
C ASN A 65 17.40 5.54 0.95
N TYR A 66 17.23 5.81 2.25
CA TYR A 66 16.75 7.11 2.71
C TYR A 66 17.78 8.21 2.44
N PHE A 67 19.05 8.00 2.77
CA PHE A 67 20.11 9.01 2.61
C PHE A 67 20.51 9.23 1.15
N SER A 68 20.27 8.27 0.25
CA SER A 68 20.50 8.44 -1.19
C SER A 68 19.44 9.31 -1.87
N LYS A 69 18.24 9.47 -1.27
CA LYS A 69 17.19 10.31 -1.83
C LYS A 69 17.54 11.80 -1.79
N PRO A 70 17.13 12.60 -2.77
CA PRO A 70 17.30 14.04 -2.79
C PRO A 70 16.71 14.72 -1.55
N ALA A 71 17.36 15.80 -1.10
CA ALA A 71 16.94 16.52 0.11
C ALA A 71 15.61 17.27 -0.07
N THR A 72 15.31 17.70 -1.29
CA THR A 72 14.12 18.50 -1.63
C THR A 72 13.43 17.97 -2.87
N ILE A 73 12.16 18.32 -3.04
CA ILE A 73 11.37 18.02 -4.24
C ILE A 73 11.98 18.72 -5.46
N GLU A 74 12.43 19.95 -5.31
CA GLU A 74 13.10 20.71 -6.38
C GLU A 74 14.32 19.94 -6.92
N LYS A 75 15.19 19.48 -6.03
CA LYS A 75 16.35 18.71 -6.44
C LYS A 75 15.96 17.39 -7.15
N TYR A 76 14.94 16.70 -6.64
CA TYR A 76 14.41 15.49 -7.29
C TYR A 76 13.92 15.77 -8.71
N MET A 77 13.15 16.85 -8.89
CA MET A 77 12.64 17.23 -10.21
C MET A 77 13.77 17.59 -11.19
N THR A 78 14.73 18.39 -10.73
CA THR A 78 15.88 18.79 -11.55
C THR A 78 16.77 17.60 -11.91
N ASP A 79 17.11 16.74 -10.96
CA ASP A 79 17.95 15.56 -11.18
C ASP A 79 17.31 14.57 -12.18
N ASN A 80 15.98 14.56 -12.30
CA ASN A 80 15.23 13.68 -13.21
C ASN A 80 14.68 14.41 -14.45
N GLY A 81 14.98 15.69 -14.63
CA GLY A 81 14.51 16.47 -15.79
C GLY A 81 12.99 16.68 -15.86
N ILE A 82 12.28 16.51 -14.74
CA ILE A 82 10.81 16.56 -14.70
C ILE A 82 10.29 17.97 -15.01
N ASP A 83 10.97 19.00 -14.56
CA ASP A 83 10.66 20.39 -14.84
C ASP A 83 10.75 20.74 -16.34
N GLN A 84 11.70 20.12 -17.06
CA GLN A 84 11.82 20.26 -18.52
C GLN A 84 10.75 19.45 -19.25
N MET A 85 10.49 18.22 -18.79
CA MET A 85 9.49 17.31 -19.36
C MET A 85 8.07 17.91 -19.31
N TYR A 86 7.72 18.61 -18.24
CA TYR A 86 6.41 19.25 -18.06
C TYR A 86 6.44 20.78 -18.27
N SER A 87 7.26 21.28 -19.16
CA SER A 87 7.30 22.70 -19.51
C SER A 87 6.48 22.96 -20.76
N GLY A 88 5.25 23.50 -20.58
CA GLY A 88 4.35 23.82 -21.69
C GLY A 88 3.75 22.58 -22.39
N VAL A 89 3.52 21.51 -21.63
CA VAL A 89 2.91 20.28 -22.17
C VAL A 89 1.42 20.51 -22.42
N PRO A 90 0.89 20.20 -23.62
CA PRO A 90 -0.54 20.28 -23.87
C PRO A 90 -1.31 19.29 -23.01
N VAL A 91 -2.32 19.77 -22.32
CA VAL A 91 -3.29 18.98 -21.51
C VAL A 91 -4.56 18.79 -22.31
N THR A 92 -5.00 19.85 -22.99
CA THR A 92 -6.08 19.87 -23.97
C THR A 92 -5.63 20.63 -25.21
N GLU A 93 -6.54 20.87 -26.17
CA GLU A 93 -6.24 21.64 -27.36
C GLU A 93 -5.84 23.09 -27.05
N HIS A 94 -6.47 23.71 -26.02
CA HIS A 94 -6.26 25.11 -25.65
C HIS A 94 -5.62 25.28 -24.25
N THR A 95 -5.18 24.21 -23.60
CA THR A 95 -4.60 24.29 -22.27
C THR A 95 -3.23 23.63 -22.20
N THR A 96 -2.23 24.38 -21.76
CA THR A 96 -0.88 23.86 -21.51
C THR A 96 -0.57 23.82 -20.02
N MET A 97 0.23 22.81 -19.62
CA MET A 97 0.69 22.66 -18.25
C MET A 97 2.17 22.97 -18.13
N THR A 98 2.53 23.69 -17.08
CA THR A 98 3.92 23.89 -16.69
C THR A 98 4.08 23.49 -15.24
N LEU A 99 5.07 22.62 -14.97
CA LEU A 99 5.40 22.12 -13.65
C LEU A 99 6.76 22.64 -13.21
N LYS A 100 6.85 23.22 -12.03
CA LYS A 100 8.13 23.62 -11.41
C LYS A 100 8.10 23.31 -9.92
N ALA A 101 9.26 23.21 -9.29
CA ALA A 101 9.36 23.16 -7.85
C ALA A 101 10.27 24.26 -7.32
N GLU A 102 9.97 24.74 -6.13
CA GLU A 102 10.84 25.59 -5.31
C GLU A 102 10.97 24.95 -3.95
N LYS A 103 12.16 24.48 -3.62
CA LYS A 103 12.43 23.66 -2.42
C LYS A 103 11.46 22.48 -2.33
N ASN A 104 10.46 22.55 -1.45
CA ASN A 104 9.47 21.48 -1.23
C ASN A 104 8.06 21.91 -1.68
N THR A 105 7.95 22.94 -2.50
CA THR A 105 6.68 23.40 -3.08
C THR A 105 6.65 23.08 -4.57
N VAL A 106 5.73 22.22 -4.96
CA VAL A 106 5.40 21.94 -6.36
C VAL A 106 4.45 23.02 -6.85
N LYS A 107 4.75 23.64 -7.98
CA LYS A 107 3.91 24.66 -8.63
C LYS A 107 3.46 24.13 -9.98
N ILE A 108 2.17 24.08 -10.20
CA ILE A 108 1.53 23.66 -11.44
C ILE A 108 0.75 24.87 -11.98
N TRP A 109 1.08 25.26 -13.19
CA TRP A 109 0.34 26.27 -13.92
C TRP A 109 -0.35 25.63 -15.11
N LEU A 110 -1.65 25.81 -15.20
CA LEU A 110 -2.46 25.55 -16.37
C LEU A 110 -2.70 26.86 -17.06
N ASN A 111 -2.12 27.02 -18.22
CA ASN A 111 -2.29 28.20 -19.05
C ASN A 111 -3.34 27.86 -20.10
N ILE A 112 -4.50 28.51 -20.00
CA ILE A 112 -5.62 28.37 -20.90
C ILE A 112 -5.52 29.51 -21.93
N ASP A 113 -5.62 29.18 -23.19
CA ASP A 113 -5.58 30.17 -24.26
C ASP A 113 -6.78 31.12 -24.16
N GLU A 114 -6.60 32.34 -24.65
CA GLU A 114 -7.67 33.37 -24.60
C GLU A 114 -8.88 33.03 -25.48
N ASP A 115 -8.64 32.28 -26.54
CA ASP A 115 -9.65 31.78 -27.50
C ASP A 115 -10.22 30.41 -27.15
N ALA A 116 -9.88 29.86 -25.98
CA ALA A 116 -10.42 28.59 -25.52
C ALA A 116 -11.95 28.67 -25.37
N PRO A 117 -12.67 27.63 -25.79
CA PRO A 117 -14.12 27.59 -25.68
C PRO A 117 -14.56 27.62 -24.20
N ASP A 118 -15.72 28.23 -23.93
CA ASP A 118 -16.27 28.33 -22.57
C ASP A 118 -16.40 26.96 -21.87
N SER A 119 -16.68 25.90 -22.62
CA SER A 119 -16.79 24.53 -22.10
C SER A 119 -15.48 24.01 -21.53
N GLU A 120 -14.32 24.42 -22.07
CA GLU A 120 -13.01 24.07 -21.55
C GLU A 120 -12.68 24.92 -20.31
N LEU A 121 -13.02 26.19 -20.34
CA LEU A 121 -12.82 27.09 -19.21
C LEU A 121 -13.65 26.69 -17.99
N GLU A 122 -14.88 26.22 -18.19
CA GLU A 122 -15.78 25.76 -17.10
C GLU A 122 -15.22 24.53 -16.37
N GLN A 123 -14.42 23.67 -17.03
CA GLN A 123 -13.77 22.52 -16.38
C GLN A 123 -12.82 22.92 -15.25
N TYR A 124 -12.37 24.17 -15.23
CA TYR A 124 -11.47 24.69 -14.19
C TYR A 124 -12.17 25.64 -13.22
N LYS A 125 -13.46 25.97 -13.41
CA LYS A 125 -14.25 26.85 -12.55
C LYS A 125 -15.04 26.08 -11.50
N GLY A 126 -15.53 26.79 -10.50
CA GLY A 126 -16.44 26.26 -9.48
C GLY A 126 -15.86 25.10 -8.64
N GLU A 127 -16.75 24.25 -8.14
CA GLU A 127 -16.38 23.12 -7.28
C GLU A 127 -15.74 21.98 -8.09
N GLU A 128 -16.28 21.67 -9.26
CA GLU A 128 -15.74 20.66 -10.17
C GLU A 128 -14.32 21.00 -10.61
N GLY A 129 -14.09 22.24 -11.03
CA GLY A 129 -12.76 22.73 -11.36
C GLY A 129 -11.81 22.68 -10.17
N THR A 130 -12.29 22.98 -8.98
CA THR A 130 -11.50 22.86 -7.75
C THR A 130 -11.13 21.40 -7.48
N LYS A 131 -12.06 20.44 -7.70
CA LYS A 131 -11.80 18.98 -7.55
C LYS A 131 -10.76 18.53 -8.59
N THR A 132 -10.86 18.97 -9.83
CA THR A 132 -9.89 18.69 -10.91
C THR A 132 -8.50 19.18 -10.54
N LEU A 133 -8.34 20.42 -10.08
CA LEU A 133 -7.05 20.97 -9.67
C LEU A 133 -6.48 20.24 -8.43
N LYS A 134 -7.34 19.84 -7.48
CA LYS A 134 -6.93 19.04 -6.33
C LYS A 134 -6.43 17.66 -6.73
N ASN A 135 -7.12 16.97 -7.65
CA ASN A 135 -6.70 15.67 -8.18
C ASN A 135 -5.30 15.77 -8.81
N MET A 136 -5.09 16.75 -9.67
CA MET A 136 -3.79 17.00 -10.31
C MET A 136 -2.70 17.28 -9.29
N GLY A 137 -2.95 18.19 -8.35
CA GLY A 137 -2.01 18.53 -7.29
C GLY A 137 -1.68 17.35 -6.38
N ALA A 138 -2.69 16.57 -5.99
CA ALA A 138 -2.52 15.39 -5.18
C ALA A 138 -1.67 14.33 -5.88
N TYR A 139 -1.92 14.07 -7.17
CA TYR A 139 -1.16 13.13 -7.97
C TYR A 139 0.34 13.47 -7.99
N PHE A 140 0.70 14.68 -8.37
CA PHE A 140 2.10 15.08 -8.45
C PHE A 140 2.79 15.11 -7.09
N LEU A 141 2.15 15.66 -6.06
CA LEU A 141 2.78 15.76 -4.75
C LEU A 141 2.92 14.40 -4.06
N THR A 142 1.95 13.49 -4.20
CA THR A 142 2.03 12.14 -3.61
C THR A 142 3.01 11.24 -4.34
N SER A 143 3.25 11.47 -5.64
CA SER A 143 4.25 10.74 -6.42
C SER A 143 5.68 11.20 -6.11
N MET A 144 5.90 12.52 -6.01
CA MET A 144 7.26 13.08 -5.89
C MET A 144 7.80 13.09 -4.46
N LYS A 145 6.96 13.41 -3.48
CA LYS A 145 7.42 13.60 -2.09
C LYS A 145 8.04 12.34 -1.47
N PRO A 146 7.52 11.11 -1.70
CA PRO A 146 8.13 9.88 -1.17
C PRO A 146 9.55 9.61 -1.72
N GLU A 147 9.86 10.15 -2.89
CA GLU A 147 11.17 10.03 -3.55
C GLU A 147 12.20 11.01 -3.01
N THR A 148 11.86 11.76 -1.96
CA THR A 148 12.73 12.75 -1.33
C THR A 148 12.83 12.55 0.19
N ARG A 149 13.84 13.17 0.80
CA ARG A 149 13.97 13.28 2.27
C ARG A 149 13.19 14.49 2.84
N ALA A 150 12.45 15.21 2.01
CA ALA A 150 11.68 16.37 2.46
C ALA A 150 10.73 15.98 3.61
N LEU A 151 10.79 16.69 4.72
CA LEU A 151 9.91 16.47 5.88
C LEU A 151 8.48 16.88 5.59
N SER A 152 8.30 17.91 4.74
CA SER A 152 7.01 18.43 4.30
C SER A 152 7.00 18.65 2.79
N GLY A 153 5.82 18.77 2.22
CA GLY A 153 5.62 19.14 0.83
C GLY A 153 4.33 19.93 0.70
N THR A 154 4.31 20.83 -0.26
CA THR A 154 3.13 21.63 -0.61
C THR A 154 2.97 21.63 -2.12
N VAL A 155 1.74 21.60 -2.61
CA VAL A 155 1.43 21.85 -4.02
C VAL A 155 0.56 23.09 -4.16
N LYS A 156 0.83 23.86 -5.21
CA LYS A 156 0.04 25.00 -5.64
C LYS A 156 -0.33 24.77 -7.10
N VAL A 157 -1.62 24.66 -7.37
CA VAL A 157 -2.14 24.53 -8.73
C VAL A 157 -2.91 25.78 -9.07
N LYS A 158 -2.57 26.40 -10.18
CA LYS A 158 -3.21 27.63 -10.68
C LYS A 158 -3.64 27.44 -12.12
N ALA A 159 -4.93 27.58 -12.40
CA ALA A 159 -5.45 27.75 -13.73
C ALA A 159 -5.57 29.25 -14.04
N LYS A 160 -5.09 29.68 -15.20
CA LYS A 160 -5.18 31.07 -15.64
C LYS A 160 -5.50 31.13 -17.14
N GLN A 161 -6.21 32.16 -17.56
CA GLN A 161 -6.46 32.52 -18.95
C GLN A 161 -5.86 33.88 -19.18
N GLY A 162 -4.84 33.97 -20.03
CA GLY A 162 -4.02 35.16 -20.12
C GLY A 162 -3.42 35.53 -18.75
N ASP A 163 -3.71 36.76 -18.26
CA ASP A 163 -3.24 37.21 -16.95
C ASP A 163 -4.27 36.97 -15.81
N GLU A 164 -5.51 36.56 -16.14
CA GLU A 164 -6.56 36.33 -15.18
C GLU A 164 -6.46 34.96 -14.52
N SER A 165 -6.67 34.95 -13.19
CA SER A 165 -6.70 33.69 -12.42
C SER A 165 -8.11 33.10 -12.45
N VAL A 166 -8.26 31.97 -13.12
CA VAL A 166 -9.54 31.24 -13.21
C VAL A 166 -9.82 30.49 -11.92
N ASN A 167 -8.81 29.76 -11.40
CA ASN A 167 -8.94 29.02 -10.15
C ASN A 167 -7.56 28.79 -9.51
N TYR A 168 -7.53 28.52 -8.21
CA TYR A 168 -6.31 28.28 -7.46
C TYR A 168 -6.55 27.31 -6.31
N VAL A 169 -5.68 26.33 -6.19
CA VAL A 169 -5.67 25.35 -5.09
C VAL A 169 -4.28 25.29 -4.47
N LYS A 170 -4.25 25.19 -3.14
CA LYS A 170 -3.04 24.90 -2.37
C LYS A 170 -3.33 23.77 -1.40
N MET A 171 -2.46 22.76 -1.38
CA MET A 171 -2.57 21.61 -0.47
C MET A 171 -1.21 21.27 0.12
N SER A 172 -1.21 20.84 1.39
CA SER A 172 -0.10 20.16 2.02
C SER A 172 -0.04 18.71 1.58
N TYR A 173 1.10 18.02 1.82
CA TYR A 173 1.23 16.60 1.51
C TYR A 173 0.22 15.71 2.27
N SER A 174 -0.10 16.06 3.52
CA SER A 174 -1.11 15.35 4.31
C SER A 174 -2.50 15.44 3.71
N GLU A 175 -2.91 16.65 3.28
CA GLU A 175 -4.18 16.90 2.60
C GLU A 175 -4.23 16.21 1.24
N ALA A 176 -3.15 16.30 0.44
CA ALA A 176 -3.06 15.64 -0.85
C ALA A 176 -3.17 14.10 -0.72
N LYS A 177 -2.52 13.51 0.29
CA LYS A 177 -2.60 12.08 0.56
C LYS A 177 -4.00 11.63 1.00
N LYS A 178 -4.67 12.44 1.82
CA LYS A 178 -6.05 12.17 2.24
C LYS A 178 -6.99 12.22 1.02
N PHE A 179 -6.89 13.29 0.25
CA PHE A 179 -7.69 13.51 -0.95
C PHE A 179 -7.50 12.38 -1.99
N ALA A 180 -6.25 11.97 -2.24
CA ALA A 180 -5.96 10.87 -3.18
C ALA A 180 -6.59 9.54 -2.73
N LYS A 181 -6.62 9.27 -1.42
CA LYS A 181 -7.27 8.06 -0.88
C LYS A 181 -8.80 8.11 -1.00
N GLU A 182 -9.39 9.29 -0.78
CA GLU A 182 -10.84 9.48 -0.92
C GLU A 182 -11.26 9.31 -2.39
N ALA A 183 -10.50 9.90 -3.34
CA ALA A 183 -10.74 9.76 -4.76
C ALA A 183 -10.58 8.30 -5.25
N GLN A 184 -9.61 7.55 -4.71
CA GLN A 184 -9.45 6.14 -5.03
C GLN A 184 -10.63 5.32 -4.52
N LYS A 185 -11.12 5.58 -3.31
CA LYS A 185 -12.28 4.89 -2.73
C LYS A 185 -13.55 5.17 -3.53
N GLU A 186 -13.80 6.44 -3.93
CA GLU A 186 -14.93 6.80 -4.80
C GLU A 186 -14.88 6.05 -6.14
N ALA A 187 -13.68 5.87 -6.71
CA ALA A 187 -13.49 5.13 -7.96
C ALA A 187 -13.75 3.62 -7.80
N GLU A 188 -13.36 3.02 -6.67
CA GLU A 188 -13.60 1.61 -6.37
C GLU A 188 -15.09 1.33 -6.11
N GLU A 189 -15.78 2.20 -5.37
CA GLU A 189 -17.22 2.09 -5.09
C GLU A 189 -18.09 2.31 -6.36
N GLY A 190 -17.62 3.08 -7.35
CA GLY A 190 -18.31 3.30 -8.62
C GLY A 190 -18.26 2.12 -9.58
N ILE A 191 -17.26 1.24 -9.45
CA ILE A 191 -17.09 0.08 -10.34
C ILE A 191 -18.04 -1.07 -9.95
N ASP A 192 -18.35 -1.22 -8.66
CA ASP A 192 -19.23 -2.30 -8.18
C ASP A 192 -20.72 -2.10 -8.56
N THR A 193 -21.15 -0.87 -8.89
CA THR A 193 -22.55 -0.59 -9.27
C THR A 193 -22.86 -0.88 -10.73
N ASP A 194 -21.86 -0.86 -11.63
CA ASP A 194 -22.09 -1.11 -13.07
C ASP A 194 -22.00 -2.59 -13.46
N ALA A 195 -21.56 -3.47 -12.54
CA ALA A 195 -21.41 -4.90 -12.81
C ALA A 195 -22.68 -5.73 -12.55
N GLU A 196 -23.68 -5.21 -11.84
CA GLU A 196 -24.92 -5.94 -11.52
C GLU A 196 -26.09 -5.69 -12.47
N GLU A 197 -26.04 -4.66 -13.35
CA GLU A 197 -27.16 -4.37 -14.27
C GLU A 197 -27.07 -5.05 -15.64
N GLY A 198 -26.06 -5.87 -15.93
CA GLY A 198 -25.83 -6.47 -17.26
C GLY A 198 -26.13 -7.97 -17.42
N ALA A 199 -26.71 -8.66 -16.43
CA ALA A 199 -26.76 -10.13 -16.43
C ALA A 199 -28.16 -10.77 -16.55
N ASP A 200 -29.21 -10.04 -16.92
CA ASP A 200 -30.55 -10.63 -17.14
C ASP A 200 -31.25 -10.04 -18.39
N GLU A 201 -30.92 -10.55 -19.56
CA GLU A 201 -31.83 -10.58 -20.73
C GLU A 201 -31.10 -11.24 -21.91
N ASP A 202 -31.18 -12.55 -22.04
CA ASP A 202 -31.45 -13.23 -23.29
C ASP A 202 -31.46 -14.75 -23.12
N ALA A 203 -32.56 -15.28 -22.68
CA ALA A 203 -32.88 -16.72 -22.81
C ALA A 203 -34.37 -16.89 -23.04
N SER A 204 -34.83 -16.64 -24.26
CA SER A 204 -36.08 -17.27 -24.72
C SER A 204 -36.17 -17.40 -26.25
N GLU A 205 -36.31 -18.65 -26.66
CA GLU A 205 -37.09 -19.13 -27.79
C GLU A 205 -36.54 -19.01 -29.21
N THR A 206 -36.09 -20.14 -29.72
CA THR A 206 -36.48 -20.66 -31.03
C THR A 206 -36.67 -22.16 -30.96
N GLU A 207 -37.95 -22.59 -30.66
CA GLU A 207 -38.48 -23.84 -31.15
C GLU A 207 -39.34 -23.52 -32.39
N GLY A 208 -39.25 -24.38 -33.41
CA GLY A 208 -40.37 -24.60 -34.30
C GLY A 208 -40.12 -24.39 -35.79
N GLU A 209 -40.14 -25.54 -36.45
CA GLU A 209 -40.48 -25.92 -37.83
C GLU A 209 -39.39 -25.96 -38.88
#